data_76718265fcd145ac4320b53290630ac5
#
_entry.id   76718265fcd145ac4320b53290630ac5
#
_cell.length_a   1.000
_cell.length_b   1.000
_cell.length_c   1.000
_cell.angle_alpha   90.00
_cell.angle_beta   90.00
_cell.angle_gamma   90.00
#
_symmetry.space_group_name_H-M   'P 1'
#
loop_
_entity.id
_entity.type
_entity.pdbx_description
1 polymer ?
#
loop_
_entity_poly.entity_id
_entity_poly.type
_entity_poly.pdbx_seq_one_letter_code
_entity_poly.pdbx_strand_id
1 'polypeptide(L)'
;MQEFTVRPQPDDPRLTRTVSGIDHEGRPVETAVVMERPLTLFLNRREIVTMMTIGDHPDYLAIGYLLNQNMLRVEDRIVGIDYDDELETVVVRTDRETDFEDKLRKKTLTSGCAQGTVFGDLMEKFEEVRLDPRAVLRTSWLYALTRKINTAPSLYLAAGAIHGCVLCEEDRPLLYMEDVGRHNAIDKIAGYMHLNHISPTGKIFYTTGRLTSEMVIKTVQMGIAILISRSGFTAWGVDLARQAGLTLIGRAKGKRFVALAGSERIVFDSDVKTVEDEHPKFARKASLAEDAA
;
A
#
# COMPACT_ATOMS: atom_id res chain seq x y z
N MET A 1 -7.78 0.84 -24.22
CA MET A 1 -6.95 -0.18 -23.55
C MET A 1 -7.29 -0.14 -22.06
N GLN A 2 -7.59 -1.27 -21.47
CA GLN A 2 -7.86 -1.38 -20.05
C GLN A 2 -6.55 -1.10 -19.30
N GLU A 3 -6.45 0.02 -18.61
CA GLU A 3 -5.22 0.48 -17.95
C GLU A 3 -4.97 -0.28 -16.65
N PHE A 4 -6.02 -0.79 -15.99
CA PHE A 4 -5.97 -1.54 -14.74
C PHE A 4 -6.57 -2.93 -14.91
N THR A 5 -5.91 -3.96 -14.36
CA THR A 5 -6.48 -5.31 -14.19
C THR A 5 -7.49 -5.32 -13.03
N VAL A 6 -7.15 -4.64 -11.91
CA VAL A 6 -8.04 -4.37 -10.79
C VAL A 6 -8.00 -2.88 -10.49
N ARG A 7 -9.18 -2.28 -10.31
CA ARG A 7 -9.32 -0.85 -10.01
C ARG A 7 -10.30 -0.63 -8.86
N PRO A 8 -10.19 0.50 -8.15
CA PRO A 8 -11.19 0.90 -7.16
C PRO A 8 -12.59 0.98 -7.76
N GLN A 9 -13.58 0.74 -6.92
CA GLN A 9 -14.99 0.81 -7.27
C GLN A 9 -15.69 1.87 -6.41
N PRO A 10 -15.45 3.17 -6.66
CA PRO A 10 -16.00 4.25 -5.82
C PRO A 10 -17.52 4.32 -5.84
N ASP A 11 -18.17 3.74 -6.85
CA ASP A 11 -19.64 3.71 -7.00
C ASP A 11 -20.27 2.47 -6.35
N ASP A 12 -19.50 1.57 -5.72
CA ASP A 12 -20.05 0.41 -5.01
C ASP A 12 -20.74 0.89 -3.72
N PRO A 13 -22.07 0.70 -3.59
CA PRO A 13 -22.84 1.17 -2.43
C PRO A 13 -22.48 0.45 -1.13
N ARG A 14 -21.74 -0.66 -1.19
CA ARG A 14 -21.25 -1.37 -0.02
C ARG A 14 -20.04 -0.70 0.60
N LEU A 15 -19.31 0.14 -0.14
CA LEU A 15 -18.04 0.75 0.26
C LEU A 15 -18.19 2.18 0.79
N THR A 16 -19.32 2.84 0.51
CA THR A 16 -19.60 4.21 0.97
C THR A 16 -21.04 4.36 1.41
N ARG A 17 -21.29 5.34 2.26
CA ARG A 17 -22.64 5.83 2.58
C ARG A 17 -22.69 7.34 2.58
N THR A 18 -23.84 7.92 2.24
CA THR A 18 -24.08 9.36 2.36
C THR A 18 -24.43 9.70 3.80
N VAL A 19 -23.82 10.76 4.33
CA VAL A 19 -24.08 11.28 5.68
C VAL A 19 -24.36 12.78 5.57
N SER A 20 -25.42 13.23 6.24
CA SER A 20 -25.79 14.64 6.33
C SER A 20 -24.99 15.32 7.44
N GLY A 21 -24.57 16.56 7.20
CA GLY A 21 -23.84 17.39 8.15
C GLY A 21 -24.06 18.87 7.89
N ILE A 22 -23.20 19.71 8.44
CA ILE A 22 -23.16 21.15 8.18
C ILE A 22 -21.76 21.57 7.74
N ASP A 23 -21.65 22.50 6.83
CA ASP A 23 -20.38 23.09 6.39
C ASP A 23 -19.91 24.21 7.34
N HIS A 24 -18.77 24.84 7.04
CA HIS A 24 -18.17 25.93 7.80
C HIS A 24 -18.99 27.22 7.83
N GLU A 25 -20.02 27.34 6.98
CA GLU A 25 -20.97 28.46 6.96
C GLU A 25 -22.32 28.10 7.61
N GLY A 26 -22.42 26.88 8.22
CA GLY A 26 -23.65 26.40 8.86
C GLY A 26 -24.72 25.89 7.89
N ARG A 27 -24.38 25.67 6.62
CA ARG A 27 -25.33 25.17 5.61
C ARG A 27 -25.39 23.65 5.63
N PRO A 28 -26.58 23.04 5.44
CA PRO A 28 -26.70 21.60 5.27
C PRO A 28 -25.83 21.10 4.09
N VAL A 29 -25.12 20.00 4.31
CA VAL A 29 -24.31 19.32 3.29
C VAL A 29 -24.48 17.82 3.40
N GLU A 30 -24.47 17.14 2.26
CA GLU A 30 -24.36 15.69 2.19
C GLU A 30 -22.99 15.30 1.64
N THR A 31 -22.35 14.33 2.28
CA THR A 31 -21.04 13.85 1.87
C THR A 31 -20.97 12.33 1.92
N ALA A 32 -20.25 11.75 0.96
CA ALA A 32 -19.93 10.32 1.00
C ALA A 32 -18.84 10.07 2.05
N VAL A 33 -19.05 9.05 2.88
CA VAL A 33 -18.05 8.55 3.83
C VAL A 33 -17.80 7.08 3.56
N VAL A 34 -16.55 6.64 3.74
CA VAL A 34 -16.13 5.26 3.52
C VAL A 34 -16.72 4.36 4.60
N MET A 35 -17.19 3.19 4.19
CA MET A 35 -17.58 2.13 5.12
C MET A 35 -16.33 1.53 5.78
N GLU A 36 -16.47 1.19 7.05
CA GLU A 36 -15.44 0.50 7.82
C GLU A 36 -16.12 -0.65 8.58
N ARG A 37 -15.60 -1.87 8.39
CA ARG A 37 -16.15 -3.10 9.01
C ARG A 37 -15.02 -3.99 9.50
N PRO A 38 -15.23 -4.80 10.54
CA PRO A 38 -14.24 -5.77 10.97
C PRO A 38 -14.14 -6.92 9.95
N LEU A 39 -12.95 -7.52 9.85
CA LEU A 39 -12.72 -8.79 9.17
C LEU A 39 -11.88 -9.67 10.08
N THR A 40 -12.44 -10.78 10.55
CA THR A 40 -11.73 -11.75 11.38
C THR A 40 -11.07 -12.80 10.49
N LEU A 41 -9.76 -12.91 10.59
CA LEU A 41 -8.93 -13.86 9.83
C LEU A 41 -8.61 -15.09 10.67
N PHE A 42 -8.90 -16.26 10.12
CA PHE A 42 -8.46 -17.55 10.64
C PHE A 42 -7.43 -18.20 9.71
N LEU A 43 -6.40 -18.79 10.29
CA LEU A 43 -5.52 -19.74 9.60
C LEU A 43 -5.78 -21.13 10.15
N ASN A 44 -6.29 -22.02 9.30
CA ASN A 44 -6.79 -23.34 9.69
C ASN A 44 -7.91 -23.23 10.75
N ARG A 45 -7.66 -23.65 11.97
CA ARG A 45 -8.61 -23.62 13.09
C ARG A 45 -8.41 -22.48 14.06
N ARG A 46 -7.44 -21.59 13.77
CA ARG A 46 -7.01 -20.58 14.72
C ARG A 46 -7.32 -19.18 14.24
N GLU A 47 -7.94 -18.40 15.11
CA GLU A 47 -8.09 -16.96 14.94
C GLU A 47 -6.73 -16.28 15.01
N ILE A 48 -6.44 -15.45 14.01
CA ILE A 48 -5.19 -14.72 13.86
C ILE A 48 -5.35 -13.28 14.30
N VAL A 49 -6.34 -12.62 13.74
CA VAL A 49 -6.52 -11.17 13.87
C VAL A 49 -7.92 -10.76 13.41
N THR A 50 -8.46 -9.70 14.02
CA THR A 50 -9.57 -8.93 13.45
C THR A 50 -9.03 -7.58 12.98
N MET A 51 -9.25 -7.27 11.71
CA MET A 51 -8.77 -6.05 11.04
C MET A 51 -9.96 -5.17 10.65
N MET A 52 -9.84 -3.85 10.84
CA MET A 52 -10.79 -2.91 10.25
C MET A 52 -10.44 -2.68 8.79
N THR A 53 -11.40 -2.89 7.87
CA THR A 53 -11.23 -2.81 6.42
C THR A 53 -12.48 -2.25 5.77
N ILE A 54 -12.41 -1.88 4.49
CA ILE A 54 -13.61 -1.49 3.72
C ILE A 54 -14.47 -2.68 3.30
N GLY A 55 -13.97 -3.92 3.50
CA GLY A 55 -14.69 -5.17 3.25
C GLY A 55 -14.62 -5.69 1.80
N ASP A 56 -13.88 -5.04 0.90
CA ASP A 56 -13.60 -5.58 -0.42
C ASP A 56 -12.39 -6.53 -0.40
N HIS A 57 -12.35 -7.50 -1.30
CA HIS A 57 -11.22 -8.42 -1.48
C HIS A 57 -10.70 -9.10 -0.19
N PRO A 58 -11.58 -9.72 0.64
CA PRO A 58 -11.19 -10.33 1.91
C PRO A 58 -10.18 -11.48 1.73
N ASP A 59 -10.27 -12.22 0.64
CA ASP A 59 -9.34 -13.28 0.24
C ASP A 59 -7.92 -12.75 0.01
N TYR A 60 -7.78 -11.68 -0.77
CA TYR A 60 -6.48 -11.06 -1.02
C TYR A 60 -5.90 -10.45 0.26
N LEU A 61 -6.73 -9.77 1.07
CA LEU A 61 -6.30 -9.22 2.34
C LEU A 61 -5.78 -10.31 3.28
N ALA A 62 -6.51 -11.42 3.41
CA ALA A 62 -6.15 -12.53 4.28
C ALA A 62 -4.81 -13.17 3.88
N ILE A 63 -4.67 -13.54 2.60
CA ILE A 63 -3.43 -14.15 2.10
C ILE A 63 -2.25 -13.19 2.22
N GLY A 64 -2.41 -11.94 1.81
CA GLY A 64 -1.33 -10.98 1.88
C GLY A 64 -0.91 -10.63 3.30
N TYR A 65 -1.87 -10.55 4.23
CA TYR A 65 -1.57 -10.39 5.65
C TYR A 65 -0.71 -11.55 6.16
N LEU A 66 -1.13 -12.79 5.90
CA LEU A 66 -0.41 -14.00 6.36
C LEU A 66 1.00 -14.08 5.78
N LEU A 67 1.19 -13.76 4.50
CA LEU A 67 2.50 -13.71 3.84
C LEU A 67 3.40 -12.63 4.44
N ASN A 68 2.88 -11.42 4.60
CA ASN A 68 3.61 -10.26 5.10
C ASN A 68 3.87 -10.33 6.62
N GLN A 69 3.15 -11.18 7.36
CA GLN A 69 3.42 -11.51 8.76
C GLN A 69 4.24 -12.80 8.91
N ASN A 70 4.74 -13.37 7.81
CA ASN A 70 5.53 -14.61 7.80
C ASN A 70 4.82 -15.82 8.44
N MET A 71 3.49 -15.82 8.37
CA MET A 71 2.63 -16.91 8.89
C MET A 71 2.29 -17.93 7.81
N LEU A 72 2.36 -17.51 6.56
CA LEU A 72 2.24 -18.30 5.35
C LEU A 72 3.54 -18.15 4.55
N ARG A 73 4.07 -19.24 4.02
CA ARG A 73 5.21 -19.23 3.11
C ARG A 73 4.73 -19.29 1.68
N VAL A 74 5.58 -18.86 0.75
CA VAL A 74 5.23 -18.85 -0.69
C VAL A 74 5.00 -20.27 -1.21
N GLU A 75 5.69 -21.26 -0.63
CA GLU A 75 5.59 -22.69 -0.96
C GLU A 75 4.45 -23.43 -0.26
N ASP A 76 3.79 -22.82 0.74
CA ASP A 76 2.66 -23.44 1.41
C ASP A 76 1.47 -23.61 0.46
N ARG A 77 0.94 -24.83 0.43
CA ARG A 77 -0.24 -25.11 -0.39
C ARG A 77 -1.50 -24.66 0.30
N ILE A 78 -2.16 -23.66 -0.27
CA ILE A 78 -3.49 -23.24 0.14
C ILE A 78 -4.49 -24.27 -0.41
N VAL A 79 -5.27 -24.90 0.47
CA VAL A 79 -6.27 -25.91 0.10
C VAL A 79 -7.68 -25.34 0.09
N GLY A 80 -7.90 -24.14 0.64
CA GLY A 80 -9.19 -23.45 0.62
C GLY A 80 -9.10 -22.06 1.22
N ILE A 81 -9.95 -21.17 0.72
CA ILE A 81 -10.20 -19.84 1.27
C ILE A 81 -11.72 -19.71 1.31
N ASP A 82 -12.29 -19.57 2.49
CA ASP A 82 -13.72 -19.43 2.69
C ASP A 82 -14.01 -18.09 3.36
N TYR A 83 -14.88 -17.31 2.77
CA TYR A 83 -15.33 -16.04 3.31
C TYR A 83 -16.82 -16.12 3.64
N ASP A 84 -17.17 -15.71 4.86
CA ASP A 84 -18.53 -15.55 5.33
C ASP A 84 -18.80 -14.06 5.56
N ASP A 85 -19.68 -13.48 4.72
CA ASP A 85 -20.01 -12.05 4.76
C ASP A 85 -20.88 -11.68 5.97
N GLU A 86 -21.72 -12.62 6.48
CA GLU A 86 -22.56 -12.37 7.65
C GLU A 86 -21.74 -12.36 8.94
N LEU A 87 -20.76 -13.26 9.04
CA LEU A 87 -19.84 -13.34 10.17
C LEU A 87 -18.61 -12.42 10.03
N GLU A 88 -18.46 -11.76 8.88
CA GLU A 88 -17.30 -10.93 8.55
C GLU A 88 -15.97 -11.69 8.83
N THR A 89 -15.93 -12.96 8.40
CA THR A 89 -14.86 -13.90 8.73
C THR A 89 -14.30 -14.54 7.48
N VAL A 90 -12.96 -14.59 7.38
CA VAL A 90 -12.24 -15.31 6.34
C VAL A 90 -11.37 -16.41 6.95
N VAL A 91 -11.48 -17.63 6.42
CA VAL A 91 -10.70 -18.79 6.85
C VAL A 91 -9.79 -19.23 5.72
N VAL A 92 -8.49 -19.16 5.94
CA VAL A 92 -7.46 -19.72 5.04
C VAL A 92 -7.06 -21.10 5.55
N ARG A 93 -7.14 -22.12 4.67
CA ARG A 93 -6.71 -23.48 5.00
C ARG A 93 -5.48 -23.87 4.21
N THR A 94 -4.52 -24.46 4.91
CA THR A 94 -3.29 -25.02 4.35
C THR A 94 -3.20 -26.50 4.66
N ASP A 95 -2.47 -27.25 3.83
CA ASP A 95 -2.21 -28.68 4.06
C ASP A 95 -1.20 -28.93 5.20
N ARG A 96 -0.46 -27.92 5.62
CA ARG A 96 0.51 -27.96 6.70
C ARG A 96 -0.04 -27.30 7.97
N GLU A 97 0.14 -27.93 9.13
CA GLU A 97 -0.01 -27.23 10.42
C GLU A 97 1.14 -26.22 10.57
N THR A 98 0.81 -25.00 10.94
CA THR A 98 1.80 -23.92 11.05
C THR A 98 2.39 -23.89 12.47
N ASP A 99 3.68 -23.57 12.58
CA ASP A 99 4.42 -23.32 13.83
C ASP A 99 4.09 -21.96 14.47
N PHE A 100 2.93 -21.45 14.13
CA PHE A 100 2.44 -20.11 14.40
C PHE A 100 2.36 -19.74 15.89
N GLU A 101 2.12 -20.73 16.77
CA GLU A 101 1.94 -20.48 18.21
C GLU A 101 3.19 -19.93 18.89
N ASP A 102 4.35 -20.39 18.48
CA ASP A 102 5.61 -19.91 19.02
C ASP A 102 5.95 -18.48 18.55
N LYS A 103 5.49 -18.13 17.35
CA LYS A 103 5.69 -16.80 16.75
C LYS A 103 4.85 -15.72 17.41
N LEU A 104 3.61 -16.04 17.83
CA LEU A 104 2.72 -15.08 18.49
C LEU A 104 3.22 -14.59 19.87
N ARG A 105 4.13 -15.30 20.50
CA ARG A 105 4.68 -14.92 21.81
C ARG A 105 5.61 -13.70 21.76
N LYS A 106 6.10 -13.31 20.59
CA LYS A 106 7.09 -12.25 20.40
C LYS A 106 6.51 -11.05 19.62
N LYS A 107 5.33 -10.56 20.03
CA LYS A 107 4.69 -9.43 19.36
C LYS A 107 5.34 -8.09 19.72
N THR A 108 5.65 -7.27 18.71
CA THR A 108 6.07 -5.87 18.87
C THR A 108 4.98 -4.96 18.29
N LEU A 109 4.52 -3.97 19.07
CA LEU A 109 3.58 -2.96 18.59
C LEU A 109 4.31 -1.94 17.71
N THR A 110 3.87 -1.80 16.49
CA THR A 110 4.39 -0.81 15.56
C THR A 110 3.38 0.32 15.31
N SER A 111 3.84 1.43 14.76
CA SER A 111 3.09 2.71 14.64
C SER A 111 1.89 2.67 13.67
N GLY A 112 1.23 1.57 13.50
CA GLY A 112 0.08 1.45 12.60
C GLY A 112 -0.66 0.13 12.74
N CYS A 113 -0.20 -0.74 13.62
CA CYS A 113 -0.84 -2.02 13.88
C CYS A 113 -1.11 -2.14 15.38
N ALA A 114 -2.38 -2.06 15.79
CA ALA A 114 -2.80 -2.20 17.19
C ALA A 114 -2.51 -3.61 17.76
N GLN A 115 -2.22 -4.60 16.91
CA GLN A 115 -2.12 -6.01 17.30
C GLN A 115 -0.70 -6.55 17.44
N GLY A 116 0.32 -5.73 17.15
CA GLY A 116 1.71 -6.16 17.22
C GLY A 116 2.12 -7.06 16.04
N THR A 117 3.37 -6.93 15.68
CA THR A 117 4.05 -7.66 14.60
C THR A 117 5.06 -8.62 15.21
N VAL A 118 5.23 -9.81 14.65
CA VAL A 118 6.31 -10.75 15.02
C VAL A 118 7.62 -10.22 14.44
N PHE A 119 8.13 -9.16 15.04
CA PHE A 119 9.16 -8.31 14.46
C PHE A 119 10.48 -9.06 14.19
N GLY A 120 10.89 -9.97 15.09
CA GLY A 120 12.12 -10.76 14.93
C GLY A 120 12.11 -11.60 13.66
N ASP A 121 11.06 -12.38 13.44
CA ASP A 121 10.92 -13.25 12.25
C ASP A 121 10.81 -12.43 10.95
N LEU A 122 10.19 -11.26 11.02
CA LEU A 122 10.10 -10.38 9.85
C LEU A 122 11.46 -9.79 9.46
N MET A 123 12.30 -9.48 10.43
CA MET A 123 13.65 -8.96 10.17
C MET A 123 14.58 -10.04 9.63
N GLU A 124 14.51 -11.28 10.13
CA GLU A 124 15.27 -12.40 9.56
C GLU A 124 14.94 -12.60 8.08
N LYS A 125 13.64 -12.70 7.74
CA LYS A 125 13.20 -12.82 6.34
C LYS A 125 13.58 -11.60 5.50
N PHE A 126 13.49 -10.39 6.06
CA PHE A 126 13.87 -9.15 5.38
C PHE A 126 15.37 -9.18 4.97
N GLU A 127 16.26 -9.70 5.81
CA GLU A 127 17.69 -9.80 5.53
C GLU A 127 18.03 -10.85 4.48
N GLU A 128 17.17 -11.86 4.29
CA GLU A 128 17.34 -12.91 3.28
C GLU A 128 16.93 -12.46 1.86
N VAL A 129 15.99 -11.52 1.75
CA VAL A 129 15.48 -11.09 0.45
C VAL A 129 16.56 -10.35 -0.36
N ARG A 130 16.69 -10.74 -1.63
CA ARG A 130 17.55 -10.06 -2.60
C ARG A 130 16.68 -9.43 -3.67
N LEU A 131 16.65 -8.12 -3.70
CA LEU A 131 15.93 -7.35 -4.71
C LEU A 131 16.67 -7.38 -6.06
N ASP A 132 15.91 -7.28 -7.16
CA ASP A 132 16.51 -7.26 -8.51
C ASP A 132 17.46 -6.07 -8.66
N PRO A 133 18.77 -6.30 -8.82
CA PRO A 133 19.75 -5.21 -8.98
C PRO A 133 19.60 -4.48 -10.31
N ARG A 134 18.90 -5.07 -11.29
CA ARG A 134 18.67 -4.50 -12.62
C ARG A 134 17.39 -3.68 -12.71
N ALA A 135 16.62 -3.60 -11.62
CA ALA A 135 15.42 -2.78 -11.59
C ALA A 135 15.76 -1.32 -11.93
N VAL A 136 14.96 -0.71 -12.78
CA VAL A 136 15.14 0.67 -13.27
C VAL A 136 13.84 1.43 -13.11
N LEU A 137 13.94 2.69 -12.72
CA LEU A 137 12.85 3.65 -12.73
C LEU A 137 13.23 4.83 -13.66
N ARG A 138 12.42 5.07 -14.68
CA ARG A 138 12.54 6.28 -15.49
C ARG A 138 11.70 7.42 -14.92
N THR A 139 12.20 8.65 -14.96
CA THR A 139 11.42 9.80 -14.50
C THR A 139 10.18 10.02 -15.36
N SER A 140 10.22 9.69 -16.66
CA SER A 140 9.04 9.67 -17.53
C SER A 140 7.94 8.73 -17.03
N TRP A 141 8.31 7.53 -16.57
CA TRP A 141 7.36 6.57 -15.98
C TRP A 141 6.77 7.10 -14.67
N LEU A 142 7.63 7.61 -13.77
CA LEU A 142 7.18 8.15 -12.48
C LEU A 142 6.14 9.26 -12.67
N TYR A 143 6.37 10.18 -13.60
CA TYR A 143 5.46 11.28 -13.86
C TYR A 143 4.14 10.81 -14.49
N ALA A 144 4.22 9.86 -15.44
CA ALA A 144 3.02 9.26 -16.02
C ALA A 144 2.20 8.49 -14.98
N LEU A 145 2.83 7.65 -14.14
CA LEU A 145 2.18 6.93 -13.04
C LEU A 145 1.51 7.87 -12.06
N THR A 146 2.23 8.90 -11.58
CA THR A 146 1.69 9.87 -10.63
C THR A 146 0.44 10.55 -11.18
N ARG A 147 0.43 10.94 -12.46
CA ARG A 147 -0.73 11.53 -13.11
C ARG A 147 -1.88 10.54 -13.21
N LYS A 148 -1.65 9.34 -13.78
CA LYS A 148 -2.66 8.31 -14.02
C LYS A 148 -3.33 7.87 -12.70
N ILE A 149 -2.54 7.63 -11.65
CA ILE A 149 -3.06 7.19 -10.34
C ILE A 149 -3.85 8.30 -9.65
N ASN A 150 -3.36 9.55 -9.67
CA ASN A 150 -4.04 10.65 -8.99
C ASN A 150 -5.32 11.11 -9.69
N THR A 151 -5.55 10.74 -10.95
CA THR A 151 -6.78 11.07 -11.71
C THR A 151 -7.72 9.87 -11.87
N ALA A 152 -7.29 8.67 -11.49
CA ALA A 152 -8.14 7.49 -11.56
C ALA A 152 -9.33 7.63 -10.59
N PRO A 153 -10.56 7.29 -11.02
CA PRO A 153 -11.69 7.20 -10.10
C PRO A 153 -11.38 6.29 -8.94
N SER A 154 -11.59 6.76 -7.70
CA SER A 154 -11.19 6.06 -6.49
C SER A 154 -12.01 6.52 -5.29
N LEU A 155 -12.11 5.69 -4.26
CA LEU A 155 -12.70 6.05 -2.98
C LEU A 155 -11.96 7.22 -2.33
N TYR A 156 -10.64 7.30 -2.56
CA TYR A 156 -9.84 8.44 -2.10
C TYR A 156 -10.33 9.79 -2.65
N LEU A 157 -10.70 9.83 -3.93
CA LEU A 157 -11.26 11.04 -4.55
C LEU A 157 -12.71 11.29 -4.14
N ALA A 158 -13.49 10.23 -3.92
CA ALA A 158 -14.90 10.30 -3.59
C ALA A 158 -15.14 10.68 -2.12
N ALA A 159 -14.40 10.09 -1.17
CA ALA A 159 -14.66 10.19 0.25
C ALA A 159 -13.43 10.58 1.12
N GLY A 160 -12.22 10.48 0.63
CA GLY A 160 -11.00 11.03 1.23
C GLY A 160 -10.34 10.23 2.34
N ALA A 161 -11.06 9.54 3.21
CA ALA A 161 -10.54 8.87 4.41
C ALA A 161 -10.01 7.45 4.13
N ILE A 162 -9.12 7.30 3.14
CA ILE A 162 -8.66 6.01 2.66
C ILE A 162 -7.23 6.09 2.12
N HIS A 163 -6.55 4.96 2.08
CA HIS A 163 -5.24 4.80 1.47
C HIS A 163 -5.30 3.92 0.23
N GLY A 164 -4.59 4.33 -0.81
CA GLY A 164 -4.42 3.54 -2.02
C GLY A 164 -3.01 2.97 -2.16
N CYS A 165 -2.94 1.73 -2.64
CA CYS A 165 -1.71 1.09 -3.08
C CYS A 165 -1.86 0.61 -4.52
N VAL A 166 -0.82 0.77 -5.33
CA VAL A 166 -0.84 0.44 -6.76
C VAL A 166 0.39 -0.35 -7.15
N LEU A 167 0.19 -1.52 -7.73
CA LEU A 167 1.24 -2.26 -8.42
C LEU A 167 1.34 -1.75 -9.85
N CYS A 168 2.54 -1.41 -10.29
CA CYS A 168 2.78 -0.84 -11.61
C CYS A 168 3.88 -1.61 -12.34
N GLU A 169 3.91 -1.46 -13.66
CA GLU A 169 4.97 -1.93 -14.53
C GLU A 169 5.30 -0.83 -15.54
N GLU A 170 6.53 -0.36 -15.53
CA GLU A 170 6.93 0.82 -16.30
C GLU A 170 6.03 2.02 -15.98
N ASP A 171 5.32 2.59 -16.97
CA ASP A 171 4.39 3.70 -16.83
C ASP A 171 2.92 3.26 -16.71
N ARG A 172 2.67 1.95 -16.53
CA ARG A 172 1.32 1.36 -16.48
C ARG A 172 0.95 0.94 -15.06
N PRO A 173 -0.11 1.49 -14.45
CA PRO A 173 -0.70 0.93 -13.26
C PRO A 173 -1.45 -0.37 -13.62
N LEU A 174 -1.21 -1.44 -12.85
CA LEU A 174 -1.81 -2.76 -13.06
C LEU A 174 -2.92 -3.05 -12.06
N LEU A 175 -2.61 -2.93 -10.77
CA LEU A 175 -3.54 -3.23 -9.68
C LEU A 175 -3.64 -1.99 -8.80
N TYR A 176 -4.85 -1.50 -8.57
CA TYR A 176 -5.09 -0.42 -7.64
C TYR A 176 -6.10 -0.88 -6.59
N MET A 177 -5.64 -1.02 -5.36
CA MET A 177 -6.45 -1.43 -4.21
C MET A 177 -6.44 -0.35 -3.14
N GLU A 178 -7.58 -0.15 -2.51
CA GLU A 178 -7.78 0.84 -1.46
C GLU A 178 -8.19 0.16 -0.15
N ASP A 179 -7.85 0.79 0.98
CA ASP A 179 -8.35 0.42 2.29
C ASP A 179 -8.22 1.58 3.27
N VAL A 180 -8.97 1.58 4.37
CA VAL A 180 -8.83 2.54 5.49
C VAL A 180 -7.43 2.48 6.08
N GLY A 181 -6.81 1.30 6.11
CA GLY A 181 -5.44 1.06 6.52
C GLY A 181 -4.47 0.91 5.33
N ARG A 182 -3.39 1.71 5.27
CA ARG A 182 -2.35 1.52 4.25
C ARG A 182 -1.73 0.11 4.28
N HIS A 183 -1.69 -0.51 5.45
CA HIS A 183 -1.17 -1.88 5.63
C HIS A 183 -2.10 -2.92 5.01
N ASN A 184 -3.41 -2.74 5.11
CA ASN A 184 -4.37 -3.60 4.43
C ASN A 184 -4.28 -3.45 2.91
N ALA A 185 -4.14 -2.21 2.42
CA ALA A 185 -4.05 -1.96 0.98
C ALA A 185 -2.82 -2.63 0.33
N ILE A 186 -1.64 -2.64 1.00
CA ILE A 186 -0.47 -3.39 0.51
C ILE A 186 -0.68 -4.90 0.63
N ASP A 187 -1.31 -5.37 1.71
CA ASP A 187 -1.60 -6.79 1.91
C ASP A 187 -2.55 -7.32 0.83
N LYS A 188 -3.59 -6.58 0.45
CA LYS A 188 -4.45 -6.95 -0.69
C LYS A 188 -3.65 -7.16 -1.98
N ILE A 189 -2.69 -6.29 -2.28
CA ILE A 189 -1.83 -6.45 -3.47
C ILE A 189 -0.91 -7.65 -3.33
N ALA A 190 -0.30 -7.88 -2.16
CA ALA A 190 0.55 -9.04 -1.91
C ALA A 190 -0.23 -10.36 -2.09
N GLY A 191 -1.44 -10.44 -1.53
CA GLY A 191 -2.32 -11.60 -1.69
C GLY A 191 -2.74 -11.83 -3.14
N TYR A 192 -3.09 -10.75 -3.87
CA TYR A 192 -3.41 -10.86 -5.28
C TYR A 192 -2.21 -11.38 -6.10
N MET A 193 -1.01 -10.83 -5.86
CA MET A 193 0.20 -11.28 -6.54
C MET A 193 0.46 -12.77 -6.31
N HIS A 194 0.30 -13.24 -5.06
CA HIS A 194 0.50 -14.65 -4.72
C HIS A 194 -0.51 -15.56 -5.41
N LEU A 195 -1.81 -15.29 -5.27
CA LEU A 195 -2.88 -16.11 -5.83
C LEU A 195 -2.90 -16.15 -7.36
N ASN A 196 -2.41 -15.09 -8.01
CA ASN A 196 -2.34 -14.99 -9.48
C ASN A 196 -0.92 -15.20 -10.03
N HIS A 197 0.03 -15.65 -9.21
CA HIS A 197 1.41 -15.96 -9.60
C HIS A 197 2.12 -14.82 -10.35
N ILE A 198 1.90 -13.57 -9.88
CA ILE A 198 2.51 -12.39 -10.47
C ILE A 198 3.95 -12.24 -9.97
N SER A 199 4.91 -12.26 -10.89
CA SER A 199 6.32 -12.00 -10.58
C SER A 199 6.54 -10.57 -10.09
N PRO A 200 7.36 -10.34 -9.05
CA PRO A 200 7.76 -9.01 -8.63
C PRO A 200 8.79 -8.34 -9.57
N THR A 201 9.40 -9.11 -10.48
CA THR A 201 10.42 -8.60 -11.40
C THR A 201 9.84 -7.49 -12.29
N GLY A 202 10.55 -6.36 -12.37
CA GLY A 202 10.14 -5.19 -13.15
C GLY A 202 8.94 -4.43 -12.59
N LYS A 203 8.46 -4.80 -11.38
CA LYS A 203 7.33 -4.11 -10.76
C LYS A 203 7.78 -2.92 -9.94
N ILE A 204 6.91 -1.92 -9.90
CA ILE A 204 7.01 -0.69 -9.12
C ILE A 204 5.81 -0.66 -8.17
N PHE A 205 6.04 -0.36 -6.89
CA PHE A 205 4.98 -0.21 -5.92
C PHE A 205 4.76 1.26 -5.59
N TYR A 206 3.53 1.73 -5.75
CA TYR A 206 3.11 3.09 -5.38
C TYR A 206 2.12 3.06 -4.22
N THR A 207 2.25 4.00 -3.28
CA THR A 207 1.29 4.15 -2.17
C THR A 207 0.96 5.62 -1.89
N THR A 208 -0.24 5.88 -1.37
CA THR A 208 -0.60 7.21 -0.84
C THR A 208 -0.15 7.38 0.61
N GLY A 209 0.19 6.26 1.29
CA GLY A 209 0.57 6.21 2.70
C GLY A 209 2.00 6.68 2.97
N ARG A 210 2.30 6.92 4.26
CA ARG A 210 3.66 7.23 4.72
C ARG A 210 4.58 6.04 4.49
N LEU A 211 5.84 6.32 4.17
CA LEU A 211 6.92 5.34 4.01
C LEU A 211 7.56 5.04 5.37
N THR A 212 6.90 4.15 6.11
CA THR A 212 7.37 3.67 7.42
C THR A 212 8.18 2.39 7.27
N SER A 213 8.84 1.95 8.34
CA SER A 213 9.57 0.68 8.40
C SER A 213 8.73 -0.51 7.90
N GLU A 214 7.48 -0.62 8.35
CA GLU A 214 6.58 -1.71 7.92
C GLU A 214 6.27 -1.69 6.41
N MET A 215 6.03 -0.51 5.84
CA MET A 215 5.80 -0.40 4.39
C MET A 215 7.03 -0.83 3.59
N VAL A 216 8.23 -0.49 4.08
CA VAL A 216 9.50 -0.93 3.48
C VAL A 216 9.67 -2.44 3.62
N ILE A 217 9.49 -2.99 4.83
CA ILE A 217 9.61 -4.43 5.08
C ILE A 217 8.67 -5.22 4.18
N LYS A 218 7.39 -4.87 4.13
CA LYS A 218 6.40 -5.55 3.29
C LYS A 218 6.76 -5.47 1.80
N THR A 219 7.18 -4.30 1.30
CA THR A 219 7.59 -4.14 -0.10
C THR A 219 8.80 -5.00 -0.45
N VAL A 220 9.80 -5.06 0.44
CA VAL A 220 10.98 -5.91 0.28
C VAL A 220 10.58 -7.40 0.29
N GLN A 221 9.72 -7.82 1.23
CA GLN A 221 9.24 -9.20 1.30
C GLN A 221 8.44 -9.62 0.06
N MET A 222 7.74 -8.68 -0.58
CA MET A 222 7.09 -8.89 -1.88
C MET A 222 8.10 -9.00 -3.05
N GLY A 223 9.39 -8.76 -2.82
CA GLY A 223 10.44 -8.81 -3.84
C GLY A 223 10.48 -7.58 -4.77
N ILE A 224 9.80 -6.50 -4.43
CA ILE A 224 9.68 -5.30 -5.28
C ILE A 224 10.81 -4.33 -4.94
N ALA A 225 11.60 -3.94 -5.95
CA ALA A 225 12.81 -3.14 -5.76
C ALA A 225 12.59 -1.61 -5.73
N ILE A 226 11.37 -1.14 -6.05
CA ILE A 226 11.06 0.30 -6.17
C ILE A 226 9.77 0.61 -5.43
N LEU A 227 9.85 1.49 -4.41
CA LEU A 227 8.72 1.96 -3.61
C LEU A 227 8.59 3.47 -3.72
N ILE A 228 7.42 3.91 -4.18
CA ILE A 228 7.08 5.32 -4.41
C ILE A 228 5.90 5.73 -3.52
N SER A 229 5.97 6.92 -2.94
CA SER A 229 4.83 7.51 -2.22
C SER A 229 4.67 9.00 -2.49
N ARG A 230 3.42 9.45 -2.49
CA ARG A 230 3.09 10.88 -2.43
C ARG A 230 3.32 11.50 -1.04
N SER A 231 3.50 10.68 -0.02
CA SER A 231 3.69 11.07 1.38
C SER A 231 5.18 11.10 1.77
N GLY A 232 5.45 11.33 3.05
CA GLY A 232 6.81 11.44 3.60
C GLY A 232 7.35 10.11 4.15
N PHE A 233 8.55 10.19 4.73
CA PHE A 233 9.35 9.09 5.24
C PHE A 233 9.45 9.11 6.76
N THR A 234 9.76 7.95 7.34
CA THR A 234 10.34 7.86 8.69
C THR A 234 11.84 7.55 8.57
N ALA A 235 12.63 7.97 9.55
CA ALA A 235 14.08 7.72 9.55
C ALA A 235 14.38 6.22 9.43
N TRP A 236 13.75 5.40 10.25
CA TRP A 236 13.95 3.96 10.22
C TRP A 236 13.51 3.29 8.90
N GLY A 237 12.44 3.80 8.26
CA GLY A 237 12.06 3.36 6.92
C GLY A 237 13.15 3.62 5.88
N VAL A 238 13.84 4.77 5.97
CA VAL A 238 14.98 5.09 5.10
C VAL A 238 16.17 4.18 5.35
N ASP A 239 16.49 3.91 6.63
CA ASP A 239 17.62 3.05 7.01
C ASP A 239 17.41 1.62 6.49
N LEU A 240 16.22 1.05 6.68
CA LEU A 240 15.86 -0.27 6.14
C LEU A 240 15.88 -0.30 4.61
N ALA A 241 15.40 0.74 3.94
CA ALA A 241 15.46 0.80 2.49
C ALA A 241 16.90 0.78 1.96
N ARG A 242 17.82 1.48 2.62
CA ARG A 242 19.26 1.44 2.31
C ARG A 242 19.87 0.07 2.56
N GLN A 243 19.54 -0.56 3.69
CA GLN A 243 20.02 -1.90 4.04
C GLN A 243 19.58 -2.95 3.00
N ALA A 244 18.32 -2.91 2.56
CA ALA A 244 17.77 -3.85 1.57
C ALA A 244 18.16 -3.51 0.12
N GLY A 245 18.75 -2.33 -0.13
CA GLY A 245 18.98 -1.83 -1.49
C GLY A 245 17.67 -1.51 -2.23
N LEU A 246 16.62 -1.08 -1.51
CA LEU A 246 15.34 -0.65 -2.09
C LEU A 246 15.46 0.79 -2.60
N THR A 247 14.92 1.08 -3.79
CA THR A 247 14.73 2.47 -4.23
C THR A 247 13.52 3.07 -3.55
N LEU A 248 13.75 4.08 -2.69
CA LEU A 248 12.74 4.71 -1.85
C LEU A 248 12.50 6.15 -2.26
N ILE A 249 11.33 6.42 -2.82
CA ILE A 249 10.90 7.73 -3.31
C ILE A 249 9.66 8.20 -2.57
N GLY A 250 9.74 9.37 -1.95
CA GLY A 250 8.61 10.01 -1.31
C GLY A 250 8.35 11.41 -1.82
N ARG A 251 7.23 12.01 -1.33
CA ARG A 251 6.76 13.34 -1.73
C ARG A 251 6.56 13.46 -3.25
N ALA A 252 6.22 12.35 -3.93
CA ALA A 252 5.98 12.31 -5.36
C ALA A 252 4.67 13.03 -5.70
N LYS A 253 4.77 14.24 -6.25
CA LYS A 253 3.64 15.08 -6.67
C LYS A 253 4.01 15.80 -7.98
N GLY A 254 3.24 15.58 -9.04
CA GLY A 254 3.55 16.09 -10.36
C GLY A 254 4.94 15.61 -10.80
N LYS A 255 5.84 16.52 -11.09
CA LYS A 255 7.25 16.21 -11.45
C LYS A 255 8.24 16.37 -10.28
N ARG A 256 7.77 16.58 -9.05
CA ARG A 256 8.64 16.69 -7.87
C ARG A 256 8.64 15.39 -7.09
N PHE A 257 9.81 14.99 -6.61
CA PHE A 257 9.98 13.85 -5.70
C PHE A 257 11.29 13.99 -4.91
N VAL A 258 11.44 13.16 -3.89
CA VAL A 258 12.69 13.02 -3.13
C VAL A 258 13.04 11.53 -3.06
N ALA A 259 14.22 11.15 -3.52
CA ALA A 259 14.77 9.81 -3.38
C ALA A 259 15.77 9.79 -2.22
N LEU A 260 15.55 8.94 -1.21
CA LEU A 260 16.41 8.83 -0.03
C LEU A 260 17.20 7.51 0.04
N ALA A 261 16.90 6.55 -0.84
CA ALA A 261 17.64 5.30 -1.02
C ALA A 261 17.53 4.85 -2.49
N GLY A 262 18.53 4.10 -2.98
CA GLY A 262 18.51 3.44 -4.28
C GLY A 262 18.43 4.40 -5.48
N SER A 263 18.99 5.60 -5.38
CA SER A 263 18.93 6.62 -6.44
C SER A 263 19.67 6.23 -7.72
N GLU A 264 20.60 5.31 -7.65
CA GLU A 264 21.34 4.75 -8.78
C GLU A 264 20.47 4.03 -9.81
N ARG A 265 19.26 3.60 -9.41
CA ARG A 265 18.28 3.00 -10.34
C ARG A 265 17.44 4.03 -11.09
N ILE A 266 17.57 5.32 -10.77
CA ILE A 266 16.73 6.36 -11.37
C ILE A 266 17.41 6.90 -12.64
N VAL A 267 16.72 6.74 -13.77
CA VAL A 267 17.14 7.31 -15.06
C VAL A 267 16.34 8.60 -15.29
N PHE A 268 17.07 9.72 -15.33
CA PHE A 268 16.52 11.05 -15.59
C PHE A 268 16.38 11.26 -17.09
N ASP A 269 15.26 10.81 -17.68
CA ASP A 269 14.98 10.85 -19.12
C ASP A 269 13.90 11.88 -19.52
N SER A 270 13.44 12.69 -18.56
CA SER A 270 12.44 13.73 -18.81
C SER A 270 12.97 15.10 -18.40
N ASP A 271 12.78 16.10 -19.27
CA ASP A 271 13.10 17.49 -18.94
C ASP A 271 12.09 18.07 -17.95
N VAL A 272 12.59 18.51 -16.80
CA VAL A 272 11.77 19.12 -15.74
C VAL A 272 11.36 20.56 -16.10
N LYS A 273 12.12 21.23 -16.99
CA LYS A 273 11.92 22.66 -17.32
C LYS A 273 10.68 22.95 -18.16
N THR A 274 10.02 21.94 -18.72
CA THR A 274 8.84 22.10 -19.60
C THR A 274 7.49 21.99 -18.90
N VAL A 275 7.43 22.09 -17.56
CA VAL A 275 6.16 21.98 -16.83
C VAL A 275 5.85 23.29 -16.12
N GLU A 276 4.98 24.07 -16.73
CA GLU A 276 4.19 25.06 -16.01
C GLU A 276 3.37 24.34 -14.94
N ASP A 277 3.40 24.86 -13.71
CA ASP A 277 2.60 24.33 -12.58
C ASP A 277 1.09 24.47 -12.91
N GLU A 278 0.46 23.43 -13.35
CA GLU A 278 -0.98 23.38 -13.68
C GLU A 278 -1.92 23.60 -12.48
N HIS A 279 -1.40 23.90 -11.28
CA HIS A 279 -2.21 24.22 -10.10
C HIS A 279 -1.75 25.47 -9.36
N PRO A 280 -2.42 26.63 -9.58
CA PRO A 280 -2.10 27.90 -8.90
C PRO A 280 -2.40 27.92 -7.38
N LYS A 281 -2.92 26.85 -6.78
CA LYS A 281 -3.32 26.84 -5.36
C LYS A 281 -2.19 26.62 -4.35
N PHE A 282 -0.96 26.35 -4.76
CA PHE A 282 0.17 26.10 -3.87
C PHE A 282 1.26 27.18 -3.84
N ALA A 283 1.16 28.21 -4.67
CA ALA A 283 2.10 29.35 -4.69
C ALA A 283 2.03 30.25 -3.42
N ARG A 284 0.96 30.15 -2.62
CA ARG A 284 0.73 31.04 -1.46
C ARG A 284 1.47 30.69 -0.16
N LYS A 285 2.21 29.58 -0.09
CA LYS A 285 2.95 29.21 1.13
C LYS A 285 4.47 29.51 1.08
N ALA A 286 5.02 29.83 -0.07
CA ALA A 286 6.43 30.20 -0.18
C ALA A 286 6.68 31.69 0.09
N SER A 287 5.71 32.57 -0.17
CA SER A 287 5.88 34.02 0.02
C SER A 287 5.69 34.52 1.46
N LEU A 288 5.21 33.67 2.37
CA LEU A 288 5.04 34.03 3.79
C LEU A 288 6.26 33.69 4.67
N ALA A 289 7.29 33.08 4.10
CA ALA A 289 8.54 32.78 4.81
C ALA A 289 9.65 33.81 4.55
N GLU A 290 9.48 34.69 3.57
CA GLU A 290 10.47 35.74 3.25
C GLU A 290 10.17 37.08 3.95
N ASP A 291 8.95 37.30 4.48
CA ASP A 291 8.57 38.52 5.19
C ASP A 291 8.74 38.43 6.75
N ALA A 292 9.40 37.39 7.24
CA ALA A 292 9.65 37.16 8.66
C ALA A 292 11.15 36.94 8.99
N ALA A 293 12.07 37.65 8.27
CA ALA A 293 13.49 37.69 8.59
C ALA A 293 13.93 39.14 8.83
#